data_7d7a389a3c5fe2c354217cc260f99ee3
#
_entry.id   7d7a389a3c5fe2c354217cc260f99ee3
#
_cell.length_a   1.000
_cell.length_b   1.000
_cell.length_c   1.000
_cell.angle_alpha   90.00
_cell.angle_beta   90.00
_cell.angle_gamma   90.00
#
_symmetry.space_group_name_H-M   'P 1'
#
loop_
_entity.id
_entity.type
_entity.pdbx_description
1 polymer ?
#
loop_
_entity_poly.entity_id
_entity_poly.type
_entity_poly.pdbx_seq_one_letter_code
_entity_poly.pdbx_strand_id
1 'polypeptide(L)'
;MSKFKVVTPKGASFTVAGSDYSYEREALDPIDAEIIEAPANEAEFIAAAKNADAIYAKGIPITKTIIDALESCKVITLGSVGVDSVDIKAATARGIPVTNIPDTFIEEVADHAMMLLLSGFRRLVEQDKMVRTGRWSDRKSVV
;
A
#
# COMPACT_ATOMS: atom_id res chain seq x y z
N MET A 1 -13.46 -28.39 8.63
CA MET A 1 -13.80 -27.20 7.82
C MET A 1 -12.52 -26.76 7.12
N SER A 2 -12.57 -26.36 5.85
CA SER A 2 -11.38 -25.77 5.19
C SER A 2 -11.08 -24.42 5.85
N LYS A 3 -9.79 -24.12 6.10
CA LYS A 3 -9.37 -22.82 6.62
C LYS A 3 -9.75 -21.71 5.65
N PHE A 4 -10.04 -20.52 6.19
CA PHE A 4 -10.25 -19.32 5.38
C PHE A 4 -8.92 -18.91 4.76
N LYS A 5 -8.85 -18.77 3.43
CA LYS A 5 -7.60 -18.54 2.69
C LYS A 5 -7.47 -17.08 2.26
N VAL A 6 -6.45 -16.41 2.79
CA VAL A 6 -6.03 -15.07 2.37
C VAL A 6 -4.79 -15.22 1.48
N VAL A 7 -4.88 -14.85 0.20
CA VAL A 7 -3.74 -14.90 -0.73
C VAL A 7 -3.17 -13.51 -0.93
N THR A 8 -1.84 -13.40 -0.87
CA THR A 8 -1.09 -12.16 -1.06
C THR A 8 0.10 -12.37 -1.98
N PRO A 9 0.47 -11.39 -2.82
CA PRO A 9 1.67 -11.48 -3.64
C PRO A 9 2.93 -11.48 -2.80
N LYS A 10 3.87 -12.38 -3.12
CA LYS A 10 5.18 -12.49 -2.46
C LYS A 10 6.09 -11.32 -2.84
N GLY A 11 6.83 -10.80 -1.87
CA GLY A 11 7.91 -9.83 -2.12
C GLY A 11 7.46 -8.41 -2.39
N ALA A 12 6.24 -8.03 -2.01
CA ALA A 12 5.80 -6.66 -2.09
C ALA A 12 6.62 -5.74 -1.20
N SER A 13 7.25 -4.76 -1.80
CA SER A 13 8.36 -3.94 -1.35
C SER A 13 8.05 -2.89 -0.26
N PHE A 14 6.91 -2.92 0.40
CA PHE A 14 6.55 -2.01 1.49
C PHE A 14 6.36 -2.73 2.82
N THR A 15 7.21 -3.69 3.09
CA THR A 15 7.28 -4.23 4.44
C THR A 15 8.20 -3.35 5.26
N VAL A 16 7.64 -2.60 6.18
CA VAL A 16 8.37 -2.16 7.36
C VAL A 16 9.05 -3.39 7.94
N ALA A 17 10.34 -3.30 8.23
CA ALA A 17 11.25 -4.37 8.60
C ALA A 17 10.58 -5.57 9.28
N GLY A 18 10.62 -6.73 8.61
CA GLY A 18 10.12 -7.99 9.14
C GLY A 18 8.68 -8.27 8.72
N SER A 19 8.47 -8.67 7.48
CA SER A 19 7.15 -9.12 7.01
C SER A 19 6.88 -10.56 7.44
N ASP A 20 6.72 -10.74 8.72
CA ASP A 20 6.27 -12.01 9.29
C ASP A 20 4.73 -12.09 9.37
N TYR A 21 4.03 -11.06 8.89
CA TYR A 21 2.58 -10.91 8.99
C TYR A 21 2.06 -10.97 10.44
N SER A 22 2.85 -10.55 11.41
CA SER A 22 2.48 -10.64 12.82
C SER A 22 1.18 -9.89 13.13
N TYR A 23 1.01 -8.68 12.61
CA TYR A 23 -0.22 -7.91 12.79
C TYR A 23 -1.42 -8.52 12.06
N GLU A 24 -1.22 -8.98 10.84
CA GLU A 24 -2.27 -9.64 10.08
C GLU A 24 -2.66 -10.97 10.71
N ARG A 25 -1.70 -11.73 11.24
CA ARG A 25 -1.96 -12.98 11.95
C ARG A 25 -2.73 -12.74 13.25
N GLU A 26 -2.36 -11.73 14.05
CA GLU A 26 -3.10 -11.38 15.25
C GLU A 26 -4.59 -11.15 14.97
N ALA A 27 -4.91 -10.50 13.85
CA ALA A 27 -6.28 -10.23 13.43
C ALA A 27 -6.99 -11.48 12.84
N LEU A 28 -6.26 -12.37 12.20
CA LEU A 28 -6.80 -13.50 11.43
C LEU A 28 -6.86 -14.82 12.22
N ASP A 29 -6.01 -14.99 13.24
CA ASP A 29 -5.96 -16.21 14.06
C ASP A 29 -7.32 -16.55 14.72
N PRO A 30 -8.11 -15.57 15.23
CA PRO A 30 -9.41 -15.85 15.82
C PRO A 30 -10.43 -16.52 14.88
N ILE A 31 -10.25 -16.37 13.56
CA ILE A 31 -11.11 -17.00 12.54
C ILE A 31 -10.42 -18.19 11.84
N ASP A 32 -9.29 -18.65 12.37
CA ASP A 32 -8.48 -19.75 11.80
C ASP A 32 -8.17 -19.53 10.29
N ALA A 33 -7.80 -18.31 9.91
CA ALA A 33 -7.43 -17.98 8.54
C ALA A 33 -5.96 -18.30 8.26
N GLU A 34 -5.67 -18.65 7.01
CA GLU A 34 -4.33 -18.95 6.52
C GLU A 34 -3.87 -17.87 5.53
N ILE A 35 -2.68 -17.30 5.74
CA ILE A 35 -2.06 -16.39 4.79
C ILE A 35 -1.14 -17.20 3.87
N ILE A 36 -1.38 -17.11 2.57
CA ILE A 36 -0.64 -17.81 1.51
C ILE A 36 0.05 -16.78 0.63
N GLU A 37 1.37 -16.82 0.59
CA GLU A 37 2.15 -16.03 -0.36
C GLU A 37 2.18 -16.70 -1.72
N ALA A 38 1.76 -15.97 -2.76
CA ALA A 38 1.80 -16.40 -4.14
C ALA A 38 2.86 -15.63 -4.94
N PRO A 39 3.45 -16.23 -5.99
CA PRO A 39 4.36 -15.52 -6.87
C PRO A 39 3.76 -14.23 -7.42
N ALA A 40 4.61 -13.20 -7.62
CA ALA A 40 4.18 -11.87 -8.04
C ALA A 40 3.97 -11.72 -9.57
N ASN A 41 3.94 -12.82 -10.33
CA ASN A 41 3.52 -12.79 -11.73
C ASN A 41 2.04 -13.16 -11.86
N GLU A 42 1.36 -12.55 -12.82
CA GLU A 42 -0.09 -12.64 -12.96
C GLU A 42 -0.59 -14.09 -13.12
N ALA A 43 0.06 -14.89 -13.97
CA ALA A 43 -0.41 -16.25 -14.25
C ALA A 43 -0.29 -17.18 -13.03
N GLU A 44 0.83 -17.12 -12.34
CA GLU A 44 1.06 -17.94 -11.13
C GLU A 44 0.21 -17.42 -9.96
N PHE A 45 0.03 -16.11 -9.86
CA PHE A 45 -0.86 -15.54 -8.86
C PHE A 45 -2.30 -16.00 -9.06
N ILE A 46 -2.81 -15.99 -10.28
CA ILE A 46 -4.14 -16.52 -10.63
C ILE A 46 -4.27 -17.97 -10.19
N ALA A 47 -3.28 -18.80 -10.50
CA ALA A 47 -3.31 -20.23 -10.14
C ALA A 47 -3.41 -20.45 -8.63
N ALA A 48 -2.71 -19.63 -7.83
CA ALA A 48 -2.73 -19.71 -6.38
C ALA A 48 -4.00 -19.08 -5.76
N ALA A 49 -4.50 -17.99 -6.35
CA ALA A 49 -5.60 -17.20 -5.81
C ALA A 49 -7.00 -17.66 -6.25
N LYS A 50 -7.10 -18.58 -7.21
CA LYS A 50 -8.36 -19.02 -7.81
C LYS A 50 -9.44 -19.37 -6.78
N ASN A 51 -9.07 -20.11 -5.73
CA ASN A 51 -9.95 -20.56 -4.66
C ASN A 51 -9.67 -19.82 -3.32
N ALA A 52 -9.12 -18.61 -3.39
CA ALA A 52 -8.95 -17.79 -2.21
C ALA A 52 -10.28 -17.21 -1.72
N ASP A 53 -10.43 -17.11 -0.41
CA ASP A 53 -11.57 -16.42 0.21
C ASP A 53 -11.35 -14.90 0.26
N ALA A 54 -10.09 -14.47 0.33
CA ALA A 54 -9.72 -13.05 0.32
C ALA A 54 -8.39 -12.84 -0.41
N ILE A 55 -8.24 -11.65 -1.00
CA ILE A 55 -6.98 -11.17 -1.54
C ILE A 55 -6.48 -10.01 -0.68
N TYR A 56 -5.25 -10.13 -0.17
CA TYR A 56 -4.53 -8.98 0.39
C TYR A 56 -3.65 -8.38 -0.71
N ALA A 57 -4.16 -7.34 -1.35
CA ALA A 57 -3.54 -6.72 -2.52
C ALA A 57 -2.37 -5.83 -2.10
N LYS A 58 -1.16 -6.23 -2.48
CA LYS A 58 0.06 -5.44 -2.34
C LYS A 58 1.06 -5.84 -3.41
N GLY A 59 1.83 -4.88 -3.91
CA GLY A 59 2.99 -5.13 -4.76
C GLY A 59 2.75 -5.50 -6.21
N ILE A 60 1.57 -5.98 -6.59
CA ILE A 60 1.16 -6.18 -7.98
C ILE A 60 -0.22 -5.58 -8.24
N PRO A 61 -0.52 -5.15 -9.47
CA PRO A 61 -1.88 -4.78 -9.84
C PRO A 61 -2.82 -5.99 -9.78
N ILE A 62 -3.96 -5.84 -9.14
CA ILE A 62 -5.06 -6.80 -9.18
C ILE A 62 -5.95 -6.44 -10.37
N THR A 63 -5.58 -7.00 -11.50
CA THR A 63 -6.19 -6.70 -12.80
C THR A 63 -7.56 -7.33 -12.95
N LYS A 64 -8.31 -6.89 -13.96
CA LYS A 64 -9.55 -7.55 -14.36
C LYS A 64 -9.34 -9.05 -14.61
N THR A 65 -8.23 -9.45 -15.24
CA THR A 65 -7.91 -10.85 -15.53
C THR A 65 -7.82 -11.67 -14.24
N ILE A 66 -7.13 -11.14 -13.23
CA ILE A 66 -7.06 -11.78 -11.90
C ILE A 66 -8.46 -11.89 -11.30
N ILE A 67 -9.20 -10.77 -11.25
CA ILE A 67 -10.52 -10.71 -10.61
C ILE A 67 -11.50 -11.68 -11.27
N ASP A 68 -11.50 -11.76 -12.60
CA ASP A 68 -12.36 -12.69 -13.34
C ASP A 68 -12.06 -14.16 -13.06
N ALA A 69 -10.81 -14.47 -12.72
CA ALA A 69 -10.37 -15.84 -12.41
C ALA A 69 -10.68 -16.28 -10.98
N LEU A 70 -11.03 -15.37 -10.07
CA LEU A 70 -11.38 -15.71 -8.69
C LEU A 70 -12.73 -16.44 -8.62
N GLU A 71 -12.78 -17.58 -7.98
CA GLU A 71 -14.04 -18.37 -7.86
C GLU A 71 -14.75 -18.18 -6.54
N SER A 72 -14.01 -17.96 -5.45
CA SER A 72 -14.55 -17.96 -4.07
C SER A 72 -14.29 -16.66 -3.30
N CYS A 73 -13.67 -15.67 -3.93
CA CYS A 73 -13.23 -14.46 -3.27
C CYS A 73 -14.40 -13.61 -2.75
N LYS A 74 -14.34 -13.28 -1.47
CA LYS A 74 -15.36 -12.51 -0.74
C LYS A 74 -14.96 -11.06 -0.53
N VAL A 75 -13.65 -10.76 -0.55
CA VAL A 75 -13.12 -9.41 -0.32
C VAL A 75 -11.73 -9.26 -0.91
N ILE A 76 -11.43 -8.08 -1.44
CA ILE A 76 -10.07 -7.64 -1.77
C ILE A 76 -9.73 -6.50 -0.83
N THR A 77 -8.64 -6.62 -0.08
CA THR A 77 -8.20 -5.60 0.89
C THR A 77 -6.84 -5.04 0.52
N LEU A 78 -6.63 -3.75 0.75
CA LEU A 78 -5.37 -3.06 0.54
C LEU A 78 -4.83 -2.50 1.85
N GLY A 79 -3.52 -2.64 2.08
CA GLY A 79 -2.78 -1.96 3.15
C GLY A 79 -2.31 -0.55 2.75
N SER A 80 -3.07 0.16 1.91
CA SER A 80 -2.74 1.49 1.39
C SER A 80 -3.96 2.39 1.35
N VAL A 81 -3.72 3.72 1.31
CA VAL A 81 -4.79 4.71 1.12
C VAL A 81 -5.34 4.65 -0.31
N GLY A 82 -4.45 4.63 -1.31
CA GLY A 82 -4.82 4.53 -2.71
C GLY A 82 -5.34 3.15 -3.09
N VAL A 83 -6.27 3.12 -4.04
CA VAL A 83 -6.90 1.90 -4.57
C VAL A 83 -6.52 1.64 -6.04
N ASP A 84 -5.60 2.41 -6.59
CA ASP A 84 -5.24 2.41 -8.02
C ASP A 84 -4.68 1.07 -8.51
N SER A 85 -4.17 0.25 -7.58
CA SER A 85 -3.65 -1.09 -7.90
C SER A 85 -4.73 -2.15 -8.08
N VAL A 86 -6.02 -1.82 -7.92
CA VAL A 86 -7.13 -2.77 -8.09
C VAL A 86 -8.09 -2.25 -9.14
N ASP A 87 -8.50 -3.11 -10.07
CA ASP A 87 -9.59 -2.81 -11.01
C ASP A 87 -10.93 -2.83 -10.27
N ILE A 88 -11.27 -1.65 -9.70
CA ILE A 88 -12.51 -1.46 -8.93
C ILE A 88 -13.75 -1.77 -9.76
N LYS A 89 -13.74 -1.45 -11.06
CA LYS A 89 -14.89 -1.72 -11.94
C LYS A 89 -15.13 -3.22 -12.10
N ALA A 90 -14.07 -3.99 -12.29
CA ALA A 90 -14.14 -5.44 -12.39
C ALA A 90 -14.59 -6.06 -11.06
N ALA A 91 -14.04 -5.61 -9.92
CA ALA A 91 -14.44 -6.09 -8.59
C ALA A 91 -15.94 -5.80 -8.33
N THR A 92 -16.40 -4.58 -8.62
CA THR A 92 -17.82 -4.19 -8.50
C THR A 92 -18.73 -5.05 -9.36
N ALA A 93 -18.35 -5.30 -10.63
CA ALA A 93 -19.13 -6.14 -11.54
C ALA A 93 -19.27 -7.59 -11.04
N ARG A 94 -18.28 -8.07 -10.27
CA ARG A 94 -18.28 -9.39 -9.61
C ARG A 94 -18.94 -9.38 -8.22
N GLY A 95 -19.36 -8.21 -7.71
CA GLY A 95 -19.89 -8.07 -6.36
C GLY A 95 -18.86 -8.30 -5.26
N ILE A 96 -17.56 -8.15 -5.56
CA ILE A 96 -16.47 -8.31 -4.61
C ILE A 96 -16.17 -6.94 -3.98
N PRO A 97 -16.40 -6.74 -2.68
CA PRO A 97 -16.03 -5.49 -2.00
C PRO A 97 -14.51 -5.30 -1.98
N VAL A 98 -14.09 -4.04 -2.15
CA VAL A 98 -12.68 -3.63 -2.02
C VAL A 98 -12.57 -2.70 -0.83
N THR A 99 -11.65 -3.00 0.08
CA THR A 99 -11.39 -2.19 1.28
C THR A 99 -9.96 -1.65 1.26
N ASN A 100 -9.77 -0.48 1.84
CA ASN A 100 -8.47 0.19 1.95
C ASN A 100 -8.28 0.77 3.37
N ILE A 101 -7.15 1.42 3.61
CA ILE A 101 -6.85 2.15 4.84
C ILE A 101 -6.99 3.64 4.53
N PRO A 102 -8.13 4.30 4.84
CA PRO A 102 -8.40 5.63 4.32
C PRO A 102 -7.60 6.76 4.99
N ASP A 103 -7.22 6.62 6.27
CA ASP A 103 -6.84 7.78 7.11
C ASP A 103 -5.43 7.72 7.70
N THR A 104 -4.66 6.68 7.45
CA THR A 104 -3.45 6.37 8.23
C THR A 104 -2.31 7.39 8.07
N PHE A 105 -2.18 8.08 6.95
CA PHE A 105 -1.02 8.96 6.66
C PHE A 105 -1.42 10.37 6.22
N ILE A 106 -2.63 10.82 6.54
CA ILE A 106 -3.15 12.11 6.06
C ILE A 106 -2.34 13.26 6.64
N GLU A 107 -2.10 13.25 7.95
CA GLU A 107 -1.40 14.34 8.64
C GLU A 107 0.08 14.40 8.21
N GLU A 108 0.75 13.26 8.15
CA GLU A 108 2.16 13.19 7.71
C GLU A 108 2.36 13.69 6.28
N VAL A 109 1.44 13.34 5.38
CA VAL A 109 1.50 13.83 3.99
C VAL A 109 1.19 15.32 3.91
N ALA A 110 0.21 15.80 4.69
CA ALA A 110 -0.14 17.22 4.75
C ALA A 110 1.01 18.05 5.31
N ASP A 111 1.61 17.63 6.41
CA ASP A 111 2.75 18.30 7.04
C ASP A 111 3.96 18.32 6.10
N HIS A 112 4.24 17.21 5.43
CA HIS A 112 5.31 17.15 4.45
C HIS A 112 5.09 18.09 3.26
N ALA A 113 3.87 18.16 2.76
CA ALA A 113 3.50 19.09 1.70
C ALA A 113 3.68 20.56 2.13
N MET A 114 3.23 20.90 3.34
CA MET A 114 3.43 22.23 3.91
C MET A 114 4.89 22.55 4.16
N MET A 115 5.67 21.60 4.67
CA MET A 115 7.12 21.74 4.83
C MET A 115 7.81 22.05 3.50
N LEU A 116 7.50 21.33 2.44
CA LEU A 116 8.08 21.56 1.11
C LEU A 116 7.67 22.91 0.56
N LEU A 117 6.40 23.30 0.69
CA LEU A 117 5.89 24.59 0.27
C LEU A 117 6.65 25.73 0.96
N LEU A 118 6.71 25.72 2.28
CA LEU A 118 7.40 26.76 3.06
C LEU A 118 8.90 26.78 2.81
N SER A 119 9.52 25.61 2.66
CA SER A 119 10.94 25.50 2.33
C SER A 119 11.27 26.10 0.97
N GLY A 120 10.42 25.88 -0.02
CA GLY A 120 10.53 26.49 -1.35
C GLY A 120 10.36 28.00 -1.31
N PHE A 121 9.29 28.48 -0.66
CA PHE A 121 9.02 29.91 -0.51
C PHE A 121 10.13 30.65 0.20
N ARG A 122 10.70 30.07 1.24
CA ARG A 122 11.76 30.68 2.07
C ARG A 122 13.16 30.34 1.58
N ARG A 123 13.30 29.63 0.43
CA ARG A 123 14.59 29.23 -0.12
C ARG A 123 15.51 28.58 0.95
N LEU A 124 14.94 27.65 1.72
CA LEU A 124 15.59 27.08 2.91
C LEU A 124 16.96 26.48 2.60
N VAL A 125 17.10 25.79 1.45
CA VAL A 125 18.35 25.13 1.05
C VAL A 125 19.48 26.14 0.85
N GLU A 126 19.19 27.28 0.22
CA GLU A 126 20.17 28.36 0.03
C GLU A 126 20.52 29.02 1.36
N GLN A 127 19.55 29.25 2.22
CA GLN A 127 19.79 29.83 3.55
C GLN A 127 20.63 28.91 4.42
N ASP A 128 20.34 27.62 4.46
CA ASP A 128 21.14 26.62 5.19
C ASP A 128 22.59 26.60 4.68
N LYS A 129 22.78 26.59 3.34
CA LYS A 129 24.11 26.65 2.74
C LYS A 129 24.87 27.93 3.13
N MET A 130 24.18 29.06 3.13
CA MET A 130 24.80 30.35 3.53
C MET A 130 25.27 30.32 4.97
N VAL A 131 24.47 29.80 5.89
CA VAL A 131 24.84 29.65 7.30
C VAL A 131 26.05 28.73 7.46
N ARG A 132 26.02 27.56 6.85
CA ARG A 132 27.09 26.56 6.90
C ARG A 132 28.42 27.06 6.32
N THR A 133 28.36 27.96 5.37
CA THR A 133 29.57 28.56 4.72
C THR A 133 29.97 29.89 5.32
N GLY A 134 29.40 30.30 6.47
CA GLY A 134 29.75 31.56 7.15
C GLY A 134 29.27 32.83 6.45
N ARG A 135 28.36 32.71 5.45
CA ARG A 135 27.86 33.84 4.67
C ARG A 135 26.57 34.45 5.20
N TRP A 136 26.44 34.52 6.51
CA TRP A 136 25.22 35.02 7.18
C TRP A 136 24.86 36.47 6.80
N SER A 137 25.82 37.29 6.48
CA SER A 137 25.61 38.68 6.01
C SER A 137 24.77 38.76 4.73
N ASP A 138 24.81 37.72 3.89
CA ASP A 138 24.13 37.67 2.60
C ASP A 138 22.65 37.26 2.70
N ARG A 139 22.13 37.02 3.91
CA ARG A 139 20.76 36.49 4.13
C ARG A 139 19.66 37.30 3.45
N LYS A 140 19.86 38.62 3.25
CA LYS A 140 18.89 39.48 2.57
C LYS A 140 18.74 39.22 1.09
N SER A 141 19.68 38.49 0.47
CA SER A 141 19.65 38.19 -0.95
C SER A 141 18.73 37.01 -1.30
N VAL A 142 18.26 36.27 -0.29
CA VAL A 142 17.43 35.05 -0.44
C VAL A 142 16.04 35.17 0.19
N VAL A 143 15.65 36.36 0.61
CA VAL A 143 14.31 36.65 1.19
C VAL A 143 13.41 37.22 0.13
#